data_18be54311f31557cf4741bd31e06fbdd
#
_entry.id   18be54311f31557cf4741bd31e06fbdd
#
_cell.length_a   1.000
_cell.length_b   1.000
_cell.length_c   1.000
_cell.angle_alpha   90.00
_cell.angle_beta   90.00
_cell.angle_gamma   90.00
#
_symmetry.space_group_name_H-M   'P 1'
#
loop_
_entity.id
_entity.type
_entity.pdbx_description
1 polymer ?
#
loop_
_entity_poly.entity_id
_entity_poly.type
_entity_poly.pdbx_seq_one_letter_code
_entity_poly.pdbx_strand_id
1 'polypeptide(L)'
;MLHSHRVHRYTVLSYAVLKYAVLRYIAALLCLGLLIHSSDPAWAQVQQASSIDLVGDLRSSSTGELFAASSIVAVVGEERVLVGDLFPAEKVTMEMLNNPEFQLHLRKSLKMSIQQKCLAQYFVNSQAVGKPKKERDDIRSKMMSKTAEIFRTKVLPEQVKKAKLETEAEFIDLLESQGTSLASMMRSFAEQVWADQALREGVKEKPTVFLDEMQEYYDNHPEQWQRPSRAKFRIMSAVFSKYPDRQSAYQAIVEMWNQVYFGGAPFDAVAKKLSTGFSAEEGGNFDWTRQGALKSKQIDEAVFAIPVRALSQVIEDTEGFHVIEVLERQNAYQMTFPQAQGEIKESILKTKKTLQENEYKKKIQDLTPIWTRWPQDIPGSRDLSEIL
;
A
#
# COMPACT_ATOMS: atom_id res chain seq x y z
N MET A 1 -9.88 -10.37 49.44
CA MET A 1 -10.10 -11.11 48.16
C MET A 1 -10.47 -10.20 46.98
N LEU A 2 -10.19 -8.91 47.01
CA LEU A 2 -10.59 -7.94 45.96
C LEU A 2 -9.40 -7.41 45.11
N HIS A 3 -8.17 -7.83 45.42
CA HIS A 3 -6.96 -7.34 44.73
C HIS A 3 -6.48 -8.24 43.56
N SER A 4 -6.92 -9.50 43.51
CA SER A 4 -6.48 -10.47 42.51
C SER A 4 -7.19 -10.33 41.14
N HIS A 5 -8.41 -9.80 41.11
CA HIS A 5 -9.18 -9.66 39.87
C HIS A 5 -8.80 -8.47 38.97
N ARG A 6 -8.11 -7.45 39.50
CA ARG A 6 -7.67 -6.30 38.70
C ARG A 6 -6.43 -6.58 37.85
N VAL A 7 -5.50 -7.37 38.37
CA VAL A 7 -4.26 -7.69 37.63
C VAL A 7 -4.51 -8.58 36.42
N HIS A 8 -5.49 -9.49 36.51
CA HIS A 8 -5.80 -10.42 35.42
C HIS A 8 -6.51 -9.74 34.21
N ARG A 9 -7.26 -8.65 34.45
CA ARG A 9 -7.91 -7.90 33.36
C ARG A 9 -6.93 -7.09 32.53
N TYR A 10 -5.86 -6.57 33.13
CA TYR A 10 -4.84 -5.80 32.39
C TYR A 10 -3.95 -6.67 31.52
N THR A 11 -3.67 -7.91 31.92
CA THR A 11 -2.87 -8.84 31.11
C THR A 11 -3.62 -9.37 29.89
N VAL A 12 -4.91 -9.61 29.97
CA VAL A 12 -5.73 -10.10 28.84
C VAL A 12 -5.98 -8.99 27.81
N LEU A 13 -6.24 -7.74 28.25
CA LEU A 13 -6.38 -6.59 27.32
C LEU A 13 -5.07 -6.29 26.57
N SER A 14 -3.93 -6.39 27.25
CA SER A 14 -2.60 -6.22 26.66
C SER A 14 -2.33 -7.26 25.55
N TYR A 15 -2.80 -8.49 25.70
CA TYR A 15 -2.58 -9.57 24.74
C TYR A 15 -3.42 -9.42 23.45
N ALA A 16 -4.66 -8.98 23.58
CA ALA A 16 -5.54 -8.74 22.43
C ALA A 16 -5.06 -7.55 21.59
N VAL A 17 -4.62 -6.48 22.24
CA VAL A 17 -4.10 -5.26 21.60
C VAL A 17 -2.79 -5.54 20.84
N LEU A 18 -1.91 -6.38 21.41
CA LEU A 18 -0.66 -6.77 20.77
C LEU A 18 -0.90 -7.63 19.50
N LYS A 19 -1.93 -8.50 19.52
CA LYS A 19 -2.31 -9.33 18.39
C LYS A 19 -2.79 -8.51 17.18
N TYR A 20 -3.50 -7.40 17.43
CA TYR A 20 -3.94 -6.47 16.37
C TYR A 20 -2.80 -5.63 15.79
N ALA A 21 -1.81 -5.23 16.59
CA ALA A 21 -0.63 -4.52 16.10
C ALA A 21 0.20 -5.37 15.15
N VAL A 22 0.40 -6.66 15.50
CA VAL A 22 1.12 -7.63 14.66
C VAL A 22 0.41 -7.86 13.32
N LEU A 23 -0.93 -7.95 13.30
CA LEU A 23 -1.70 -8.12 12.05
C LEU A 23 -1.59 -6.90 11.13
N ARG A 24 -1.57 -5.67 11.68
CA ARG A 24 -1.40 -4.45 10.88
C ARG A 24 0.03 -4.27 10.36
N TYR A 25 1.04 -4.69 11.12
CA TYR A 25 2.42 -4.70 10.67
C TYR A 25 2.63 -5.67 9.50
N ILE A 26 2.04 -6.87 9.57
CA ILE A 26 2.01 -7.82 8.46
C ILE A 26 1.30 -7.21 7.24
N ALA A 27 0.22 -6.46 7.43
CA ALA A 27 -0.49 -5.77 6.35
C ALA A 27 0.32 -4.59 5.76
N ALA A 28 1.04 -3.82 6.60
CA ALA A 28 1.89 -2.71 6.14
C ALA A 28 3.11 -3.21 5.35
N LEU A 29 3.72 -4.33 5.77
CA LEU A 29 4.78 -4.99 4.99
C LEU A 29 4.25 -5.64 3.70
N LEU A 30 2.97 -6.05 3.67
CA LEU A 30 2.30 -6.50 2.44
C LEU A 30 2.12 -5.35 1.45
N CYS A 31 1.84 -4.13 1.91
CA CYS A 31 1.77 -2.94 1.07
C CYS A 31 3.14 -2.50 0.55
N LEU A 32 4.21 -2.61 1.33
CA LEU A 32 5.57 -2.35 0.83
C LEU A 32 6.01 -3.40 -0.22
N GLY A 33 5.65 -4.67 -0.04
CA GLY A 33 5.94 -5.73 -1.02
C GLY A 33 5.15 -5.60 -2.34
N LEU A 34 4.00 -4.92 -2.35
CA LEU A 34 3.20 -4.65 -3.54
C LEU A 34 3.69 -3.41 -4.33
N LEU A 35 4.44 -2.51 -3.71
CA LEU A 35 5.08 -1.37 -4.40
C LEU A 35 6.34 -1.78 -5.19
N ILE A 36 6.90 -2.96 -4.95
CA ILE A 36 8.07 -3.50 -5.69
C ILE A 36 7.65 -4.15 -7.03
N HIS A 37 6.35 -4.30 -7.31
CA HIS A 37 5.84 -4.92 -8.54
C HIS A 37 5.15 -3.95 -9.51
N SER A 38 5.33 -2.64 -9.35
CA SER A 38 5.06 -1.71 -10.44
C SER A 38 6.26 -1.76 -11.39
N SER A 39 6.08 -2.45 -12.51
CA SER A 39 7.00 -2.48 -13.64
C SER A 39 7.06 -1.11 -14.31
N ASP A 40 7.74 -0.18 -13.68
CA ASP A 40 8.09 1.11 -14.28
C ASP A 40 9.49 0.96 -14.90
N PRO A 41 9.66 1.08 -16.25
CA PRO A 41 10.93 0.81 -16.92
C PRO A 41 12.07 1.74 -16.50
N ALA A 42 11.79 2.82 -15.77
CA ALA A 42 12.80 3.71 -15.21
C ALA A 42 13.67 3.06 -14.12
N TRP A 43 13.12 2.08 -13.38
CA TRP A 43 13.86 1.35 -12.34
C TRP A 43 14.77 0.24 -12.88
N ALA A 44 14.41 -0.35 -14.01
CA ALA A 44 15.20 -1.42 -14.62
C ALA A 44 16.53 -0.92 -15.23
N GLN A 45 16.64 0.37 -15.55
CA GLN A 45 17.88 0.95 -16.07
C GLN A 45 18.91 1.27 -14.97
N VAL A 46 18.48 1.44 -13.72
CA VAL A 46 19.39 1.70 -12.59
C VAL A 46 20.09 0.43 -12.11
N GLN A 47 19.55 -0.76 -12.38
CA GLN A 47 20.15 -2.04 -11.99
C GLN A 47 21.28 -2.53 -12.91
N GLN A 48 21.57 -1.87 -14.03
CA GLN A 48 22.64 -2.26 -14.97
C GLN A 48 23.93 -1.43 -14.89
N ALA A 49 24.07 -0.51 -13.93
CA ALA A 49 25.32 0.18 -13.70
C ALA A 49 26.29 -0.73 -12.93
N SER A 50 27.26 -1.22 -13.67
CA SER A 50 28.34 -2.13 -13.29
C SER A 50 29.04 -1.78 -11.97
N SER A 51 29.37 -2.85 -11.23
CA SER A 51 30.30 -2.89 -10.11
C SER A 51 31.59 -2.07 -10.38
N ILE A 52 31.68 -0.92 -9.73
CA ILE A 52 32.94 -0.19 -9.58
C ILE A 52 33.45 -0.44 -8.17
N ASP A 53 34.70 -0.90 -8.11
CA ASP A 53 35.44 -1.26 -6.92
C ASP A 53 35.65 -0.01 -6.02
N LEU A 54 34.82 0.15 -5.01
CA LEU A 54 34.69 1.39 -4.20
C LEU A 54 35.62 1.44 -2.98
N VAL A 55 36.55 0.47 -2.84
CA VAL A 55 37.50 0.44 -1.71
C VAL A 55 38.79 1.24 -1.99
N GLY A 56 39.09 1.52 -3.26
CA GLY A 56 40.31 2.20 -3.70
C GLY A 56 40.26 3.75 -3.62
N ASP A 57 39.12 4.35 -3.82
CA ASP A 57 39.01 5.81 -4.06
C ASP A 57 38.65 6.67 -2.83
N LEU A 58 38.54 6.09 -1.66
CA LEU A 58 38.17 6.82 -0.43
C LEU A 58 39.28 7.70 0.18
N ARG A 59 40.45 7.81 -0.48
CA ARG A 59 41.60 8.57 0.06
C ARG A 59 41.92 9.89 -0.59
N SER A 60 41.18 10.33 -1.60
CA SER A 60 41.50 11.59 -2.29
C SER A 60 40.28 12.31 -2.85
N SER A 61 39.50 12.96 -1.99
CA SER A 61 38.87 14.24 -2.37
C SER A 61 38.33 14.92 -1.13
N SER A 62 39.00 15.93 -0.71
CA SER A 62 38.49 17.03 0.10
C SER A 62 37.32 17.68 -0.63
N THR A 63 36.24 18.00 0.10
CA THR A 63 35.06 18.76 -0.31
C THR A 63 33.94 18.02 -1.05
N GLY A 64 33.46 16.92 -0.51
CA GLY A 64 32.16 16.37 -0.82
C GLY A 64 31.69 15.56 0.37
N GLU A 65 30.68 15.99 1.09
CA GLU A 65 30.13 15.21 2.20
C GLU A 65 29.61 13.88 1.65
N LEU A 66 30.36 12.82 1.88
CA LEU A 66 30.02 11.45 1.53
C LEU A 66 28.88 10.98 2.41
N PHE A 67 27.68 10.87 1.88
CA PHE A 67 26.58 10.15 2.51
C PHE A 67 26.80 8.64 2.36
N ALA A 68 27.63 8.07 3.22
CA ALA A 68 27.65 6.62 3.39
C ALA A 68 26.36 6.15 4.09
N ALA A 69 26.00 4.87 4.00
CA ALA A 69 24.89 4.29 4.74
C ALA A 69 24.97 4.58 6.26
N SER A 70 26.17 4.78 6.78
CA SER A 70 26.48 5.18 8.16
C SER A 70 26.33 6.68 8.44
N SER A 71 26.02 7.52 7.44
CA SER A 71 25.87 8.97 7.64
C SER A 71 24.64 9.25 8.49
N ILE A 72 24.82 10.09 9.52
CA ILE A 72 23.75 10.56 10.38
C ILE A 72 22.94 11.63 9.61
N VAL A 73 21.64 11.43 9.49
CA VAL A 73 20.71 12.38 8.85
C VAL A 73 19.78 13.07 9.83
N ALA A 74 19.60 12.49 11.01
CA ALA A 74 18.90 13.12 12.13
C ALA A 74 19.32 12.52 13.47
N VAL A 75 19.01 13.25 14.55
CA VAL A 75 19.03 12.76 15.93
C VAL A 75 17.66 13.06 16.53
N VAL A 76 17.04 12.05 17.11
CA VAL A 76 15.73 12.13 17.75
C VAL A 76 15.88 11.75 19.22
N GLY A 77 15.77 12.72 20.11
CA GLY A 77 16.14 12.53 21.51
C GLY A 77 17.60 12.08 21.65
N GLU A 78 17.82 10.85 22.09
CA GLU A 78 19.15 10.24 22.22
C GLU A 78 19.53 9.31 21.06
N GLU A 79 18.62 9.09 20.09
CA GLU A 79 18.79 8.10 19.03
C GLU A 79 19.21 8.75 17.70
N ARG A 80 20.21 8.17 17.06
CA ARG A 80 20.68 8.58 15.75
C ARG A 80 19.85 7.89 14.66
N VAL A 81 19.60 8.60 13.58
CA VAL A 81 18.99 8.07 12.35
C VAL A 81 20.04 8.11 11.26
N LEU A 82 20.36 6.96 10.73
CA LEU A 82 21.32 6.80 9.64
C LEU A 82 20.60 6.69 8.30
N VAL A 83 21.31 6.98 7.22
CA VAL A 83 20.79 6.77 5.86
C VAL A 83 20.39 5.31 5.66
N GLY A 84 21.23 4.37 6.12
CA GLY A 84 20.96 2.93 6.02
C GLY A 84 19.73 2.46 6.79
N ASP A 85 19.35 3.16 7.87
CA ASP A 85 18.12 2.84 8.61
C ASP A 85 16.84 3.16 7.81
N LEU A 86 16.93 4.08 6.85
CA LEU A 86 15.80 4.49 6.02
C LEU A 86 15.60 3.58 4.80
N PHE A 87 16.66 2.92 4.34
CA PHE A 87 16.68 2.05 3.16
C PHE A 87 17.43 0.75 3.45
N PRO A 88 16.91 -0.11 4.33
CA PRO A 88 17.64 -1.30 4.79
C PRO A 88 17.89 -2.37 3.72
N ALA A 89 17.18 -2.31 2.59
CA ALA A 89 17.26 -3.28 1.49
C ALA A 89 17.98 -2.72 0.26
N GLU A 90 18.50 -1.49 0.30
CA GLU A 90 19.09 -0.83 -0.86
C GLU A 90 20.51 -0.34 -0.56
N LYS A 91 21.44 -0.66 -1.46
CA LYS A 91 22.74 0.03 -1.46
C LYS A 91 22.54 1.45 -1.95
N VAL A 92 22.48 2.41 -1.04
CA VAL A 92 22.40 3.83 -1.41
C VAL A 92 23.73 4.27 -1.99
N THR A 93 23.73 4.63 -3.28
CA THR A 93 24.91 5.14 -3.99
C THR A 93 24.92 6.67 -4.01
N MET A 94 26.10 7.26 -4.24
CA MET A 94 26.23 8.72 -4.38
C MET A 94 25.40 9.27 -5.55
N GLU A 95 25.26 8.51 -6.62
CA GLU A 95 24.44 8.88 -7.78
C GLU A 95 22.94 8.99 -7.38
N MET A 96 22.45 8.03 -6.61
CA MET A 96 21.09 8.08 -6.08
C MET A 96 20.88 9.30 -5.19
N LEU A 97 21.84 9.63 -4.33
CA LEU A 97 21.76 10.79 -3.43
C LEU A 97 21.75 12.14 -4.18
N ASN A 98 22.34 12.18 -5.37
CA ASN A 98 22.30 13.36 -6.23
C ASN A 98 21.03 13.45 -7.10
N ASN A 99 20.23 12.37 -7.15
CA ASN A 99 18.95 12.37 -7.87
C ASN A 99 17.87 13.11 -7.06
N PRO A 100 17.21 14.15 -7.61
CA PRO A 100 16.18 14.94 -6.91
C PRO A 100 14.99 14.11 -6.44
N GLU A 101 14.57 13.10 -7.21
CA GLU A 101 13.46 12.22 -6.85
C GLU A 101 13.82 11.34 -5.65
N PHE A 102 15.04 10.80 -5.65
CA PHE A 102 15.55 10.03 -4.52
C PHE A 102 15.69 10.90 -3.27
N GLN A 103 16.19 12.12 -3.40
CA GLN A 103 16.24 13.07 -2.26
C GLN A 103 14.84 13.36 -1.70
N LEU A 104 13.83 13.52 -2.55
CA LEU A 104 12.46 13.70 -2.08
C LEU A 104 11.97 12.45 -1.33
N HIS A 105 12.29 11.27 -1.82
CA HIS A 105 11.95 10.00 -1.17
C HIS A 105 12.67 9.85 0.17
N LEU A 106 13.98 10.14 0.21
CA LEU A 106 14.79 10.15 1.43
C LEU A 106 14.20 11.06 2.51
N ARG A 107 13.84 12.29 2.14
CA ARG A 107 13.25 13.27 3.06
C ARG A 107 11.87 12.84 3.58
N LYS A 108 11.04 12.20 2.73
CA LYS A 108 9.76 11.61 3.15
C LYS A 108 9.97 10.45 4.13
N SER A 109 10.88 9.54 3.82
CA SER A 109 11.22 8.40 4.69
C SER A 109 11.79 8.86 6.02
N LEU A 110 12.67 9.87 6.00
CA LEU A 110 13.21 10.48 7.20
C LEU A 110 12.11 11.08 8.09
N LYS A 111 11.19 11.84 7.50
CA LYS A 111 10.05 12.41 8.26
C LYS A 111 9.22 11.33 8.94
N MET A 112 8.92 10.23 8.24
CA MET A 112 8.17 9.10 8.80
C MET A 112 8.96 8.42 9.94
N SER A 113 10.25 8.19 9.75
CA SER A 113 11.13 7.59 10.77
C SER A 113 11.24 8.46 12.02
N ILE A 114 11.40 9.77 11.87
CA ILE A 114 11.42 10.71 13.00
C ILE A 114 10.11 10.66 13.78
N GLN A 115 8.97 10.73 13.12
CA GLN A 115 7.66 10.64 13.77
C GLN A 115 7.48 9.33 14.53
N GLN A 116 7.88 8.21 13.92
CA GLN A 116 7.83 6.89 14.55
C GLN A 116 8.71 6.84 15.80
N LYS A 117 9.95 7.32 15.72
CA LYS A 117 10.88 7.36 16.86
C LYS A 117 10.39 8.25 17.98
N CYS A 118 9.85 9.44 17.68
CA CYS A 118 9.25 10.31 18.69
C CYS A 118 8.13 9.59 19.46
N LEU A 119 7.21 8.95 18.76
CA LEU A 119 6.11 8.20 19.38
C LEU A 119 6.60 7.01 20.19
N ALA A 120 7.55 6.24 19.66
CA ALA A 120 8.12 5.07 20.35
C ALA A 120 8.85 5.48 21.63
N GLN A 121 9.68 6.51 21.57
CA GLN A 121 10.39 7.05 22.74
C GLN A 121 9.42 7.62 23.78
N TYR A 122 8.42 8.36 23.32
CA TYR A 122 7.37 8.88 24.22
C TYR A 122 6.66 7.73 24.95
N PHE A 123 6.24 6.69 24.22
CA PHE A 123 5.59 5.52 24.83
C PHE A 123 6.47 4.85 25.87
N VAL A 124 7.72 4.53 25.53
CA VAL A 124 8.65 3.88 26.46
C VAL A 124 8.89 4.74 27.69
N ASN A 125 9.09 6.05 27.50
CA ASN A 125 9.32 6.98 28.60
C ASN A 125 8.06 7.13 29.49
N SER A 126 6.86 7.10 28.92
CA SER A 126 5.60 7.18 29.65
C SER A 126 5.40 6.00 30.62
N GLN A 127 5.90 4.81 30.26
CA GLN A 127 5.83 3.62 31.11
C GLN A 127 6.75 3.71 32.34
N ALA A 128 7.68 4.65 32.33
CA ALA A 128 8.73 4.78 33.34
C ALA A 128 8.74 6.16 34.05
N VAL A 129 7.66 6.93 33.92
CA VAL A 129 7.54 8.25 34.55
C VAL A 129 7.70 8.14 36.07
N GLY A 130 8.53 9.02 36.65
CA GLY A 130 8.81 9.07 38.09
C GLY A 130 9.71 7.96 38.60
N LYS A 131 10.25 7.09 37.74
CA LYS A 131 11.16 6.00 38.14
C LYS A 131 12.63 6.43 38.11
N PRO A 132 13.49 5.89 39.02
CA PRO A 132 14.93 6.05 38.94
C PRO A 132 15.50 5.51 37.62
N LYS A 133 16.68 6.02 37.24
CA LYS A 133 17.32 5.62 35.95
C LYS A 133 17.44 4.11 35.81
N LYS A 134 17.90 3.39 36.81
CA LYS A 134 18.05 1.93 36.80
C LYS A 134 16.72 1.21 36.51
N GLU A 135 15.61 1.64 37.13
CA GLU A 135 14.29 1.04 36.88
C GLU A 135 13.77 1.37 35.47
N ARG A 136 14.07 2.56 34.95
CA ARG A 136 13.73 2.93 33.59
C ARG A 136 14.43 2.04 32.56
N ASP A 137 15.74 1.80 32.78
CA ASP A 137 16.54 0.93 31.91
C ASP A 137 16.03 -0.52 31.96
N ASP A 138 15.67 -1.01 33.15
CA ASP A 138 15.03 -2.34 33.30
C ASP A 138 13.69 -2.46 32.60
N ILE A 139 12.82 -1.43 32.65
CA ILE A 139 11.55 -1.40 31.96
C ILE A 139 11.76 -1.44 30.45
N ARG A 140 12.68 -0.60 29.94
CA ARG A 140 13.02 -0.56 28.51
C ARG A 140 13.56 -1.92 28.02
N SER A 141 14.44 -2.54 28.79
CA SER A 141 14.99 -3.86 28.48
C SER A 141 13.90 -4.95 28.43
N LYS A 142 13.01 -4.96 29.42
CA LYS A 142 11.88 -5.92 29.44
C LYS A 142 10.93 -5.72 28.28
N MET A 143 10.64 -4.47 27.92
CA MET A 143 9.80 -4.15 26.76
C MET A 143 10.46 -4.64 25.47
N MET A 144 11.75 -4.40 25.29
CA MET A 144 12.52 -4.86 24.14
C MET A 144 12.53 -6.39 24.05
N SER A 145 12.84 -7.09 25.15
CA SER A 145 12.86 -8.56 25.18
C SER A 145 11.52 -9.16 24.81
N LYS A 146 10.42 -8.61 25.33
CA LYS A 146 9.08 -9.07 25.02
C LYS A 146 8.71 -8.84 23.54
N THR A 147 9.10 -7.69 22.99
CA THR A 147 8.83 -7.39 21.57
C THR A 147 9.69 -8.25 20.65
N ALA A 148 10.94 -8.52 21.05
CA ALA A 148 11.85 -9.42 20.34
C ALA A 148 11.31 -10.87 20.31
N GLU A 149 10.74 -11.35 21.42
CA GLU A 149 10.08 -12.67 21.47
C GLU A 149 8.91 -12.75 20.48
N ILE A 150 8.06 -11.72 20.44
CA ILE A 150 6.94 -11.66 19.49
C ILE A 150 7.45 -11.65 18.05
N PHE A 151 8.50 -10.87 17.78
CA PHE A 151 9.10 -10.83 16.45
C PHE A 151 9.58 -12.22 16.02
N ARG A 152 10.37 -12.89 16.84
CA ARG A 152 10.93 -14.21 16.56
C ARG A 152 9.86 -15.29 16.38
N THR A 153 8.82 -15.26 17.20
CA THR A 153 7.79 -16.33 17.19
C THR A 153 6.71 -16.11 16.15
N LYS A 154 6.45 -14.87 15.71
CA LYS A 154 5.30 -14.57 14.84
C LYS A 154 5.67 -13.84 13.56
N VAL A 155 6.67 -12.97 13.57
CA VAL A 155 6.99 -12.15 12.41
C VAL A 155 8.06 -12.83 11.56
N LEU A 156 9.14 -13.27 12.19
CA LEU A 156 10.29 -13.85 11.48
C LEU A 156 9.91 -15.07 10.61
N PRO A 157 9.12 -16.05 11.08
CA PRO A 157 8.71 -17.20 10.24
C PRO A 157 7.93 -16.77 8.98
N GLU A 158 7.07 -15.75 9.12
CA GLU A 158 6.32 -15.22 7.99
C GLU A 158 7.22 -14.45 7.00
N GLN A 159 8.29 -13.79 7.47
CA GLN A 159 9.25 -13.12 6.61
C GLN A 159 10.09 -14.13 5.83
N VAL A 160 10.60 -15.18 6.47
CA VAL A 160 11.32 -16.30 5.83
C VAL A 160 10.48 -16.91 4.72
N LYS A 161 9.21 -17.23 5.02
CA LYS A 161 8.25 -17.79 4.03
C LYS A 161 8.00 -16.83 2.86
N LYS A 162 7.84 -15.54 3.11
CA LYS A 162 7.64 -14.53 2.05
C LYS A 162 8.85 -14.38 1.16
N ALA A 163 10.05 -14.46 1.73
CA ALA A 163 11.30 -14.46 0.98
C ALA A 163 11.50 -15.76 0.18
N LYS A 164 10.58 -16.75 0.30
CA LYS A 164 10.68 -18.09 -0.31
C LYS A 164 11.95 -18.84 0.12
N LEU A 165 12.36 -18.65 1.37
CA LEU A 165 13.51 -19.32 2.00
C LEU A 165 13.00 -20.40 2.94
N GLU A 166 13.86 -21.38 3.23
CA GLU A 166 13.51 -22.52 4.06
C GLU A 166 13.94 -22.33 5.53
N THR A 167 14.99 -21.54 5.75
CA THR A 167 15.61 -21.40 7.07
C THR A 167 15.80 -19.94 7.49
N GLU A 168 15.86 -19.73 8.81
CA GLU A 168 16.22 -18.44 9.41
C GLU A 168 17.66 -18.03 9.05
N ALA A 169 18.57 -18.99 8.93
CA ALA A 169 19.96 -18.72 8.54
C ALA A 169 20.07 -18.11 7.16
N GLU A 170 19.38 -18.69 6.16
CA GLU A 170 19.32 -18.11 4.81
C GLU A 170 18.72 -16.72 4.78
N PHE A 171 17.76 -16.46 5.66
CA PHE A 171 17.15 -15.14 5.77
C PHE A 171 18.13 -14.13 6.40
N ILE A 172 18.92 -14.53 7.39
CA ILE A 172 19.97 -13.69 7.97
C ILE A 172 21.03 -13.37 6.91
N ASP A 173 21.50 -14.35 6.16
CA ASP A 173 22.48 -14.15 5.05
C ASP A 173 21.92 -13.18 4.00
N LEU A 174 20.62 -13.30 3.66
CA LEU A 174 19.95 -12.36 2.76
C LEU A 174 19.96 -10.94 3.33
N LEU A 175 19.62 -10.75 4.60
CA LEU A 175 19.62 -9.43 5.25
C LEU A 175 21.03 -8.82 5.26
N GLU A 176 22.06 -9.60 5.58
CA GLU A 176 23.45 -9.15 5.58
C GLU A 176 23.90 -8.75 4.17
N SER A 177 23.51 -9.52 3.15
CA SER A 177 23.78 -9.17 1.75
C SER A 177 23.15 -7.85 1.31
N GLN A 178 22.04 -7.47 1.95
CA GLN A 178 21.33 -6.21 1.73
C GLN A 178 21.83 -5.06 2.64
N GLY A 179 22.85 -5.31 3.48
CA GLY A 179 23.42 -4.30 4.36
C GLY A 179 22.60 -4.01 5.63
N THR A 180 21.66 -4.92 5.99
CA THR A 180 20.88 -4.84 7.22
C THR A 180 21.11 -6.06 8.11
N SER A 181 20.47 -6.12 9.27
CA SER A 181 20.60 -7.24 10.20
C SER A 181 19.28 -7.59 10.86
N LEU A 182 19.18 -8.84 11.35
CA LEU A 182 18.03 -9.27 12.13
C LEU A 182 17.82 -8.39 13.38
N ALA A 183 18.90 -7.92 14.00
CA ALA A 183 18.83 -7.01 15.15
C ALA A 183 18.24 -5.65 14.77
N SER A 184 18.59 -5.11 13.60
CA SER A 184 17.99 -3.87 13.06
C SER A 184 16.52 -4.04 12.78
N MET A 185 16.12 -5.14 12.14
CA MET A 185 14.70 -5.45 11.89
C MET A 185 13.91 -5.58 13.19
N MET A 186 14.45 -6.27 14.18
CA MET A 186 13.81 -6.41 15.50
C MET A 186 13.62 -5.06 16.19
N ARG A 187 14.60 -4.16 16.08
CA ARG A 187 14.52 -2.81 16.63
C ARG A 187 13.46 -1.99 15.94
N SER A 188 13.44 -1.97 14.60
CA SER A 188 12.42 -1.27 13.82
C SER A 188 11.01 -1.79 14.11
N PHE A 189 10.86 -3.10 14.28
CA PHE A 189 9.59 -3.70 14.69
C PHE A 189 9.17 -3.23 16.10
N ALA A 190 10.09 -3.18 17.06
CA ALA A 190 9.80 -2.71 18.40
C ALA A 190 9.35 -1.23 18.38
N GLU A 191 10.07 -0.38 17.66
CA GLU A 191 9.73 1.03 17.49
C GLU A 191 8.35 1.20 16.87
N GLN A 192 8.02 0.41 15.85
CA GLN A 192 6.70 0.44 15.23
C GLN A 192 5.59 0.05 16.21
N VAL A 193 5.77 -1.04 16.95
CA VAL A 193 4.80 -1.51 17.95
C VAL A 193 4.57 -0.47 19.05
N TRP A 194 5.62 0.16 19.52
CA TRP A 194 5.54 1.19 20.56
C TRP A 194 4.93 2.49 20.03
N ALA A 195 5.23 2.90 18.81
CA ALA A 195 4.61 4.04 18.16
C ALA A 195 3.11 3.84 17.97
N ASP A 196 2.71 2.65 17.49
CA ASP A 196 1.29 2.28 17.34
C ASP A 196 0.57 2.27 18.71
N GLN A 197 1.25 1.83 19.76
CA GLN A 197 0.67 1.84 21.10
C GLN A 197 0.54 3.27 21.65
N ALA A 198 1.53 4.14 21.41
CA ALA A 198 1.44 5.57 21.73
C ALA A 198 0.21 6.22 21.09
N LEU A 199 -0.03 5.96 19.80
CA LEU A 199 -1.20 6.48 19.08
C LEU A 199 -2.52 5.96 19.68
N ARG A 200 -2.60 4.68 20.00
CA ARG A 200 -3.80 4.08 20.60
C ARG A 200 -4.13 4.63 21.98
N GLU A 201 -3.10 4.89 22.77
CA GLU A 201 -3.28 5.46 24.11
C GLU A 201 -3.56 6.97 24.07
N GLY A 202 -3.00 7.66 23.06
CA GLY A 202 -3.14 9.10 22.90
C GLY A 202 -4.41 9.52 22.21
N VAL A 203 -4.91 8.72 21.25
CA VAL A 203 -6.14 9.00 20.49
C VAL A 203 -7.26 8.08 20.97
N LYS A 204 -7.75 8.33 22.17
CA LYS A 204 -8.79 7.49 22.81
C LYS A 204 -10.20 7.83 22.37
N GLU A 205 -10.45 9.07 22.02
CA GLU A 205 -11.78 9.53 21.65
C GLU A 205 -12.14 9.08 20.23
N LYS A 206 -13.27 8.40 20.14
CA LYS A 206 -13.84 8.07 18.83
C LYS A 206 -14.55 9.33 18.30
N PRO A 207 -14.15 9.83 17.13
CA PRO A 207 -14.83 10.98 16.57
C PRO A 207 -16.30 10.66 16.31
N THR A 208 -17.17 11.61 16.63
CA THR A 208 -18.59 11.55 16.31
C THR A 208 -18.84 12.25 14.99
N VAL A 209 -19.79 11.73 14.22
CA VAL A 209 -20.24 12.33 12.96
C VAL A 209 -21.72 12.70 13.12
N PHE A 210 -22.04 13.96 12.88
CA PHE A 210 -23.37 14.49 12.95
C PHE A 210 -24.04 14.52 11.57
N LEU A 211 -25.37 14.62 11.56
CA LEU A 211 -26.16 14.55 10.32
C LEU A 211 -25.90 15.75 9.41
N ASP A 212 -25.75 16.93 10.00
CA ASP A 212 -25.43 18.18 9.30
C ASP A 212 -24.06 18.11 8.59
N GLU A 213 -23.06 17.56 9.26
CA GLU A 213 -21.75 17.32 8.62
C GLU A 213 -21.83 16.34 7.44
N MET A 214 -22.67 15.32 7.57
CA MET A 214 -22.89 14.36 6.48
C MET A 214 -23.61 15.03 5.29
N GLN A 215 -24.60 15.88 5.57
CA GLN A 215 -25.30 16.62 4.52
C GLN A 215 -24.36 17.59 3.81
N GLU A 216 -23.57 18.36 4.57
CA GLU A 216 -22.55 19.26 4.00
C GLU A 216 -21.52 18.51 3.15
N TYR A 217 -21.07 17.34 3.60
CA TYR A 217 -20.15 16.51 2.84
C TYR A 217 -20.77 16.03 1.52
N TYR A 218 -22.04 15.60 1.57
CA TYR A 218 -22.76 15.16 0.37
C TYR A 218 -22.90 16.29 -0.66
N ASP A 219 -23.28 17.48 -0.21
CA ASP A 219 -23.50 18.64 -1.07
C ASP A 219 -22.21 19.18 -1.68
N ASN A 220 -21.09 19.08 -0.94
CA ASN A 220 -19.77 19.55 -1.39
C ASN A 220 -19.03 18.56 -2.31
N HIS A 221 -19.50 17.31 -2.43
CA HIS A 221 -18.82 16.27 -3.23
C HIS A 221 -19.78 15.55 -4.17
N PRO A 222 -20.54 16.26 -5.04
CA PRO A 222 -21.58 15.65 -5.89
C PRO A 222 -21.02 14.61 -6.86
N GLU A 223 -19.76 14.75 -7.29
CA GLU A 223 -19.10 13.81 -8.20
C GLU A 223 -18.86 12.44 -7.57
N GLN A 224 -18.70 12.36 -6.25
CA GLN A 224 -18.48 11.11 -5.53
C GLN A 224 -19.73 10.22 -5.47
N TRP A 225 -20.91 10.81 -5.66
CA TRP A 225 -22.20 10.14 -5.58
C TRP A 225 -22.75 9.73 -6.93
N GLN A 226 -22.06 10.09 -8.02
CA GLN A 226 -22.39 9.63 -9.34
C GLN A 226 -21.97 8.18 -9.53
N ARG A 227 -22.88 7.36 -9.99
CA ARG A 227 -22.62 5.97 -10.36
C ARG A 227 -22.73 5.86 -11.87
N PRO A 228 -21.65 5.55 -12.57
CA PRO A 228 -21.67 5.41 -14.03
C PRO A 228 -22.54 4.23 -14.43
N SER A 229 -23.03 4.25 -15.66
CA SER A 229 -23.70 3.09 -16.28
C SER A 229 -22.78 1.88 -16.21
N ARG A 230 -23.36 0.72 -15.96
CA ARG A 230 -22.66 -0.56 -16.01
C ARG A 230 -23.52 -1.64 -16.62
N ALA A 231 -22.87 -2.60 -17.27
CA ALA A 231 -23.56 -3.70 -17.92
C ALA A 231 -22.86 -5.03 -17.67
N LYS A 232 -23.67 -6.10 -17.62
CA LYS A 232 -23.19 -7.47 -17.84
C LYS A 232 -23.48 -7.82 -19.26
N PHE A 233 -22.52 -8.36 -19.94
CA PHE A 233 -22.66 -8.74 -21.34
C PHE A 233 -21.83 -9.97 -21.66
N ARG A 234 -22.02 -10.51 -22.84
CA ARG A 234 -21.19 -11.56 -23.42
C ARG A 234 -20.78 -11.23 -24.83
N ILE A 235 -19.63 -11.68 -25.25
CA ILE A 235 -19.00 -11.34 -26.51
C ILE A 235 -18.43 -12.57 -27.21
N MET A 236 -18.68 -12.73 -28.49
CA MET A 236 -17.96 -13.61 -29.40
C MET A 236 -17.06 -12.77 -30.28
N SER A 237 -15.86 -13.26 -30.57
CA SER A 237 -14.86 -12.53 -31.33
C SER A 237 -14.19 -13.43 -32.37
N ALA A 238 -14.00 -12.88 -33.58
CA ALA A 238 -13.08 -13.41 -34.56
C ALA A 238 -11.89 -12.47 -34.69
N VAL A 239 -10.84 -12.76 -33.92
CA VAL A 239 -9.62 -11.92 -33.78
C VAL A 239 -8.77 -12.08 -35.03
N PHE A 240 -8.41 -10.96 -35.69
CA PHE A 240 -7.70 -10.98 -36.98
C PHE A 240 -6.43 -11.83 -36.99
N SER A 241 -5.66 -11.81 -35.92
CA SER A 241 -4.42 -12.59 -35.82
C SER A 241 -4.58 -14.12 -35.79
N LYS A 242 -5.83 -14.60 -35.71
CA LYS A 242 -6.18 -16.02 -35.69
C LYS A 242 -6.71 -16.53 -37.03
N TYR A 243 -6.83 -15.65 -38.03
CA TYR A 243 -7.35 -15.98 -39.36
C TYR A 243 -6.36 -15.57 -40.44
N PRO A 244 -6.37 -16.25 -41.62
CA PRO A 244 -5.46 -15.93 -42.71
C PRO A 244 -5.66 -14.51 -43.30
N ASP A 245 -6.89 -14.03 -43.29
CA ASP A 245 -7.29 -12.74 -43.82
C ASP A 245 -8.60 -12.23 -43.13
N ARG A 246 -8.90 -10.96 -43.35
CA ARG A 246 -10.12 -10.32 -42.79
C ARG A 246 -11.41 -10.94 -43.27
N GLN A 247 -11.46 -11.44 -44.50
CA GLN A 247 -12.65 -12.05 -45.06
C GLN A 247 -12.98 -13.36 -44.35
N SER A 248 -11.98 -14.18 -44.07
CA SER A 248 -12.11 -15.42 -43.27
C SER A 248 -12.58 -15.13 -41.84
N ALA A 249 -12.04 -14.08 -41.18
CA ALA A 249 -12.49 -13.66 -39.88
C ALA A 249 -13.96 -13.18 -39.88
N TYR A 250 -14.36 -12.43 -40.95
CA TYR A 250 -15.72 -11.97 -41.11
C TYR A 250 -16.70 -13.14 -41.33
N GLN A 251 -16.34 -14.12 -42.16
CA GLN A 251 -17.14 -15.32 -42.36
C GLN A 251 -17.33 -16.10 -41.04
N ALA A 252 -16.28 -16.22 -40.27
CA ALA A 252 -16.34 -16.91 -38.98
C ALA A 252 -17.27 -16.22 -37.97
N ILE A 253 -17.23 -14.89 -37.87
CA ILE A 253 -18.12 -14.18 -36.93
C ILE A 253 -19.59 -14.21 -37.42
N VAL A 254 -19.81 -14.13 -38.71
CA VAL A 254 -21.15 -14.26 -39.30
C VAL A 254 -21.72 -15.66 -39.07
N GLU A 255 -20.91 -16.70 -39.20
CA GLU A 255 -21.32 -18.07 -38.87
C GLU A 255 -21.70 -18.19 -37.39
N MET A 256 -20.91 -17.66 -36.45
CA MET A 256 -21.26 -17.63 -35.03
C MET A 256 -22.57 -16.88 -34.78
N TRP A 257 -22.75 -15.73 -35.45
CA TRP A 257 -23.95 -14.93 -35.34
C TRP A 257 -25.18 -15.72 -35.83
N ASN A 258 -25.08 -16.38 -37.01
CA ASN A 258 -26.14 -17.20 -37.58
C ASN A 258 -26.55 -18.37 -36.70
N GLN A 259 -25.57 -19.05 -36.08
CA GLN A 259 -25.86 -20.15 -35.17
C GLN A 259 -26.67 -19.70 -33.94
N VAL A 260 -26.40 -18.53 -33.42
CA VAL A 260 -27.15 -17.98 -32.28
C VAL A 260 -28.47 -17.42 -32.73
N TYR A 261 -28.49 -16.56 -33.76
CA TYR A 261 -29.67 -15.78 -34.14
C TYR A 261 -30.73 -16.62 -34.87
N PHE A 262 -30.35 -17.38 -35.88
CA PHE A 262 -31.24 -18.22 -36.64
C PHE A 262 -31.31 -19.67 -36.12
N GLY A 263 -30.20 -20.19 -35.68
CA GLY A 263 -30.10 -21.57 -35.19
C GLY A 263 -30.57 -21.77 -33.77
N GLY A 264 -30.76 -20.70 -32.98
CA GLY A 264 -31.19 -20.79 -31.59
C GLY A 264 -30.15 -21.45 -30.66
N ALA A 265 -28.90 -21.58 -31.10
CA ALA A 265 -27.84 -22.15 -30.28
C ALA A 265 -27.53 -21.24 -29.09
N PRO A 266 -27.25 -21.82 -27.89
CA PRO A 266 -26.82 -21.03 -26.75
C PRO A 266 -25.55 -20.23 -27.05
N PHE A 267 -25.57 -18.94 -26.77
CA PHE A 267 -24.46 -18.02 -27.06
C PHE A 267 -23.13 -18.51 -26.48
N ASP A 268 -23.15 -18.94 -25.21
CA ASP A 268 -21.99 -19.44 -24.49
C ASP A 268 -21.41 -20.73 -25.11
N ALA A 269 -22.25 -21.61 -25.62
CA ALA A 269 -21.82 -22.82 -26.32
C ALA A 269 -21.11 -22.48 -27.64
N VAL A 270 -21.67 -21.54 -28.42
CA VAL A 270 -21.07 -21.06 -29.68
C VAL A 270 -19.76 -20.32 -29.37
N ALA A 271 -19.75 -19.45 -28.35
CA ALA A 271 -18.56 -18.74 -27.94
C ALA A 271 -17.42 -19.68 -27.53
N LYS A 272 -17.68 -20.68 -26.71
CA LYS A 272 -16.69 -21.69 -26.32
C LYS A 272 -16.12 -22.48 -27.47
N LYS A 273 -16.95 -22.77 -28.49
CA LYS A 273 -16.57 -23.63 -29.59
C LYS A 273 -15.86 -22.88 -30.71
N LEU A 274 -16.26 -21.67 -31.02
CA LEU A 274 -15.88 -20.96 -32.24
C LEU A 274 -15.19 -19.60 -32.01
N SER A 275 -15.43 -18.95 -30.87
CA SER A 275 -14.83 -17.66 -30.60
C SER A 275 -13.32 -17.79 -30.38
N THR A 276 -12.57 -16.84 -30.91
CA THR A 276 -11.12 -16.72 -30.72
C THR A 276 -10.75 -15.59 -29.77
N GLY A 277 -11.75 -14.97 -29.13
CA GLY A 277 -11.54 -13.90 -28.17
C GLY A 277 -11.05 -14.41 -26.81
N PHE A 278 -10.55 -13.49 -25.99
CA PHE A 278 -9.97 -13.78 -24.69
C PHE A 278 -10.92 -14.54 -23.73
N SER A 279 -12.22 -14.19 -23.74
CA SER A 279 -13.22 -14.79 -22.85
C SER A 279 -13.95 -16.01 -23.45
N ALA A 280 -13.46 -16.55 -24.57
CA ALA A 280 -14.11 -17.67 -25.28
C ALA A 280 -14.33 -18.89 -24.39
N GLU A 281 -13.33 -19.31 -23.62
CA GLU A 281 -13.40 -20.46 -22.70
C GLU A 281 -14.46 -20.29 -21.61
N GLU A 282 -14.73 -19.06 -21.21
CA GLU A 282 -15.78 -18.71 -20.23
C GLU A 282 -17.14 -18.43 -20.89
N GLY A 283 -17.31 -18.77 -22.19
CA GLY A 283 -18.53 -18.53 -22.94
C GLY A 283 -18.74 -17.07 -23.33
N GLY A 284 -17.68 -16.28 -23.35
CA GLY A 284 -17.68 -14.88 -23.72
C GLY A 284 -18.18 -13.93 -22.62
N ASN A 285 -18.39 -14.42 -21.38
CA ASN A 285 -19.05 -13.66 -20.33
C ASN A 285 -18.16 -12.59 -19.71
N PHE A 286 -18.76 -11.40 -19.51
CA PHE A 286 -18.22 -10.28 -18.75
C PHE A 286 -19.18 -9.91 -17.63
N ASP A 287 -18.64 -9.78 -16.42
CA ASP A 287 -19.41 -9.30 -15.27
C ASP A 287 -19.58 -7.76 -15.34
N TRP A 288 -20.15 -7.15 -14.32
CA TRP A 288 -20.46 -5.74 -14.24
C TRP A 288 -19.30 -4.85 -14.67
N THR A 289 -19.34 -4.39 -15.91
CA THR A 289 -18.35 -3.52 -16.54
C THR A 289 -18.90 -2.11 -16.65
N ARG A 290 -18.14 -1.12 -16.20
CA ARG A 290 -18.53 0.30 -16.26
C ARG A 290 -18.37 0.83 -17.68
N GLN A 291 -19.23 1.76 -18.08
CA GLN A 291 -19.09 2.50 -19.31
C GLN A 291 -17.74 3.24 -19.34
N GLY A 292 -17.02 3.14 -20.43
CA GLY A 292 -15.67 3.70 -20.59
C GLY A 292 -14.54 2.81 -20.06
N ALA A 293 -14.82 1.60 -19.56
CA ALA A 293 -13.78 0.70 -19.03
C ALA A 293 -13.21 -0.25 -20.09
N LEU A 294 -13.86 -0.40 -21.23
CA LEU A 294 -13.40 -1.30 -22.29
C LEU A 294 -12.35 -0.61 -23.17
N LYS A 295 -11.33 -1.37 -23.58
CA LYS A 295 -10.26 -0.88 -24.46
C LYS A 295 -10.78 -0.45 -25.82
N SER A 296 -11.73 -1.20 -26.36
CA SER A 296 -12.40 -0.90 -27.65
C SER A 296 -13.57 0.04 -27.42
N LYS A 297 -13.47 1.25 -27.96
CA LYS A 297 -14.53 2.24 -27.87
C LYS A 297 -15.80 1.78 -28.60
N GLN A 298 -15.64 1.09 -29.72
CA GLN A 298 -16.76 0.54 -30.52
C GLN A 298 -17.55 -0.50 -29.72
N ILE A 299 -16.84 -1.38 -29.02
CA ILE A 299 -17.47 -2.39 -28.16
C ILE A 299 -18.14 -1.71 -26.96
N ASP A 300 -17.48 -0.74 -26.32
CA ASP A 300 -18.05 -0.01 -25.19
C ASP A 300 -19.34 0.70 -25.58
N GLU A 301 -19.34 1.47 -26.67
CA GLU A 301 -20.52 2.15 -27.18
C GLU A 301 -21.66 1.16 -27.48
N ALA A 302 -21.34 0.04 -28.11
CA ALA A 302 -22.32 -0.99 -28.43
C ALA A 302 -22.94 -1.62 -27.17
N VAL A 303 -22.16 -1.98 -26.20
CA VAL A 303 -22.65 -2.55 -24.92
C VAL A 303 -23.67 -1.62 -24.26
N PHE A 304 -23.50 -0.31 -24.36
CA PHE A 304 -24.38 0.66 -23.71
C PHE A 304 -25.52 1.16 -24.64
N ALA A 305 -25.48 0.90 -25.94
CA ALA A 305 -26.54 1.27 -26.89
C ALA A 305 -27.55 0.13 -27.19
N ILE A 306 -27.08 -1.11 -27.26
CA ILE A 306 -27.89 -2.27 -27.67
C ILE A 306 -28.93 -2.59 -26.60
N PRO A 307 -30.19 -2.92 -26.94
CA PRO A 307 -31.20 -3.36 -25.98
C PRO A 307 -30.72 -4.60 -25.18
N VAL A 308 -31.13 -4.68 -23.92
CA VAL A 308 -30.87 -5.85 -23.06
C VAL A 308 -31.52 -7.10 -23.69
N ARG A 309 -30.80 -8.21 -23.74
CA ARG A 309 -31.19 -9.48 -24.37
C ARG A 309 -31.25 -9.44 -25.89
N ALA A 310 -30.77 -8.39 -26.53
CA ALA A 310 -30.63 -8.32 -27.98
C ALA A 310 -29.18 -8.68 -28.39
N LEU A 311 -29.08 -9.41 -29.50
CA LEU A 311 -27.82 -9.71 -30.16
C LEU A 311 -27.45 -8.51 -31.05
N SER A 312 -26.19 -8.07 -31.00
CA SER A 312 -25.68 -7.00 -31.85
C SER A 312 -25.58 -7.45 -33.31
N GLN A 313 -25.45 -6.50 -34.18
CA GLN A 313 -24.83 -6.73 -35.49
C GLN A 313 -23.33 -6.99 -35.28
N VAL A 314 -22.65 -7.40 -36.35
CA VAL A 314 -21.19 -7.53 -36.34
C VAL A 314 -20.56 -6.16 -36.14
N ILE A 315 -19.74 -6.04 -35.11
CA ILE A 315 -18.99 -4.84 -34.76
C ILE A 315 -17.52 -5.09 -35.14
N GLU A 316 -16.92 -4.13 -35.78
CA GLU A 316 -15.50 -4.19 -36.12
C GLU A 316 -14.72 -3.22 -35.29
N ASP A 317 -13.58 -3.69 -34.81
CA ASP A 317 -12.55 -2.84 -34.16
C ASP A 317 -11.14 -3.15 -34.69
N THR A 318 -10.12 -2.66 -34.02
CA THR A 318 -8.72 -2.86 -34.43
C THR A 318 -8.23 -4.29 -34.23
N GLU A 319 -8.90 -5.09 -33.42
CA GLU A 319 -8.47 -6.45 -33.06
C GLU A 319 -9.25 -7.53 -33.85
N GLY A 320 -10.48 -7.24 -34.27
CA GLY A 320 -11.29 -8.24 -34.93
C GLY A 320 -12.72 -7.83 -35.21
N PHE A 321 -13.54 -8.84 -35.50
CA PHE A 321 -14.99 -8.74 -35.56
C PHE A 321 -15.61 -9.33 -34.30
N HIS A 322 -16.67 -8.69 -33.83
CA HIS A 322 -17.28 -9.00 -32.53
C HIS A 322 -18.81 -9.02 -32.66
N VAL A 323 -19.43 -9.88 -31.84
CA VAL A 323 -20.88 -9.92 -31.64
C VAL A 323 -21.14 -9.93 -30.13
N ILE A 324 -22.06 -9.10 -29.69
CA ILE A 324 -22.34 -8.83 -28.29
C ILE A 324 -23.79 -9.13 -27.97
N GLU A 325 -24.05 -9.66 -26.80
CA GLU A 325 -25.37 -9.67 -26.17
C GLU A 325 -25.29 -9.07 -24.76
N VAL A 326 -26.07 -8.05 -24.50
CA VAL A 326 -26.17 -7.41 -23.19
C VAL A 326 -27.16 -8.20 -22.33
N LEU A 327 -26.68 -8.72 -21.20
CA LEU A 327 -27.48 -9.53 -20.28
C LEU A 327 -28.26 -8.68 -19.28
N GLU A 328 -27.60 -7.70 -18.71
CA GLU A 328 -28.16 -6.77 -17.72
C GLU A 328 -27.52 -5.40 -17.91
N ARG A 329 -28.26 -4.33 -17.64
CA ARG A 329 -27.75 -2.96 -17.66
C ARG A 329 -28.32 -2.17 -16.51
N GLN A 330 -27.46 -1.40 -15.86
CA GLN A 330 -27.83 -0.36 -14.90
C GLN A 330 -27.42 1.00 -15.48
N ASN A 331 -28.38 1.90 -15.61
CA ASN A 331 -28.09 3.24 -16.06
C ASN A 331 -27.31 4.04 -15.02
N ALA A 332 -26.61 5.07 -15.46
CA ALA A 332 -26.01 6.03 -14.56
C ALA A 332 -27.06 6.65 -13.65
N TYR A 333 -26.73 6.82 -12.39
CA TYR A 333 -27.61 7.48 -11.43
C TYR A 333 -26.80 8.23 -10.36
N GLN A 334 -27.45 9.23 -9.78
CA GLN A 334 -26.95 9.92 -8.59
C GLN A 334 -27.47 9.19 -7.36
N MET A 335 -26.55 8.72 -6.51
CA MET A 335 -26.96 8.22 -5.19
C MET A 335 -27.63 9.33 -4.41
N THR A 336 -28.78 9.06 -3.83
CA THR A 336 -29.43 10.01 -2.91
C THR A 336 -28.68 10.07 -1.59
N PHE A 337 -28.83 11.16 -0.84
CA PHE A 337 -28.20 11.31 0.47
C PHE A 337 -28.43 10.10 1.40
N PRO A 338 -29.69 9.58 1.57
CA PRO A 338 -29.90 8.38 2.38
C PRO A 338 -29.10 7.15 1.93
N GLN A 339 -28.90 6.98 0.61
CA GLN A 339 -28.11 5.87 0.05
C GLN A 339 -26.62 6.05 0.33
N ALA A 340 -26.13 7.30 0.32
CA ALA A 340 -24.72 7.64 0.48
C ALA A 340 -24.28 7.74 1.97
N GLN A 341 -25.21 7.81 2.93
CA GLN A 341 -24.92 8.07 4.35
C GLN A 341 -23.85 7.15 4.95
N GLY A 342 -23.84 5.87 4.58
CA GLY A 342 -22.84 4.91 5.06
C GLY A 342 -21.43 5.27 4.62
N GLU A 343 -21.26 5.52 3.32
CA GLU A 343 -19.97 5.89 2.71
C GLU A 343 -19.47 7.25 3.21
N ILE A 344 -20.39 8.21 3.35
CA ILE A 344 -20.11 9.55 3.89
C ILE A 344 -19.59 9.45 5.32
N LYS A 345 -20.32 8.74 6.17
CA LYS A 345 -19.95 8.56 7.58
C LYS A 345 -18.56 7.95 7.74
N GLU A 346 -18.25 6.91 6.95
CA GLU A 346 -16.92 6.29 6.95
C GLU A 346 -15.83 7.27 6.49
N SER A 347 -16.10 8.06 5.44
CA SER A 347 -15.15 9.05 4.91
C SER A 347 -14.86 10.15 5.95
N ILE A 348 -15.88 10.70 6.60
CA ILE A 348 -15.74 11.72 7.63
C ILE A 348 -15.01 11.13 8.86
N LEU A 349 -15.39 9.93 9.31
CA LEU A 349 -14.71 9.26 10.43
C LEU A 349 -13.23 9.05 10.14
N LYS A 350 -12.91 8.60 8.94
CA LYS A 350 -11.51 8.40 8.52
C LYS A 350 -10.73 9.73 8.54
N THR A 351 -11.32 10.79 8.02
CA THR A 351 -10.70 12.13 7.99
C THR A 351 -10.49 12.66 9.40
N LYS A 352 -11.51 12.63 10.25
CA LYS A 352 -11.43 13.08 11.66
C LYS A 352 -10.39 12.29 12.43
N LYS A 353 -10.36 10.97 12.27
CA LYS A 353 -9.35 10.11 12.91
C LYS A 353 -7.94 10.44 12.46
N THR A 354 -7.73 10.64 11.16
CA THR A 354 -6.43 11.02 10.61
C THR A 354 -5.98 12.38 11.16
N LEU A 355 -6.91 13.33 11.30
CA LEU A 355 -6.61 14.64 11.87
C LEU A 355 -6.18 14.52 13.33
N GLN A 356 -6.94 13.80 14.16
CA GLN A 356 -6.59 13.55 15.56
C GLN A 356 -5.24 12.85 15.72
N GLU A 357 -4.96 11.83 14.88
CA GLU A 357 -3.66 11.16 14.86
C GLU A 357 -2.52 12.12 14.49
N ASN A 358 -2.74 12.99 13.52
CA ASN A 358 -1.72 13.96 13.10
C ASN A 358 -1.48 15.06 14.16
N GLU A 359 -2.52 15.54 14.82
CA GLU A 359 -2.42 16.48 15.94
C GLU A 359 -1.64 15.85 17.10
N TYR A 360 -1.95 14.59 17.43
CA TYR A 360 -1.23 13.88 18.47
C TYR A 360 0.24 13.65 18.10
N LYS A 361 0.53 13.22 16.87
CA LYS A 361 1.90 13.08 16.35
C LYS A 361 2.68 14.38 16.47
N LYS A 362 2.06 15.48 16.06
CA LYS A 362 2.67 16.81 16.16
C LYS A 362 2.98 17.18 17.60
N LYS A 363 2.01 17.01 18.51
CA LYS A 363 2.20 17.26 19.94
C LYS A 363 3.39 16.48 20.52
N ILE A 364 3.53 15.20 20.18
CA ILE A 364 4.66 14.38 20.66
C ILE A 364 5.97 14.80 20.01
N GLN A 365 5.95 15.15 18.73
CA GLN A 365 7.13 15.67 18.03
C GLN A 365 7.63 16.97 18.66
N ASP A 366 6.74 17.89 19.03
CA ASP A 366 7.09 19.17 19.66
C ASP A 366 7.71 18.99 21.08
N LEU A 367 7.46 17.85 21.72
CA LEU A 367 8.04 17.49 23.03
C LEU A 367 9.41 16.80 22.90
N THR A 368 9.82 16.40 21.70
CA THR A 368 11.04 15.61 21.48
C THR A 368 12.11 16.49 20.85
N PRO A 369 13.33 16.59 21.41
CA PRO A 369 14.43 17.28 20.75
C PRO A 369 14.80 16.59 19.45
N ILE A 370 14.82 17.32 18.35
CA ILE A 370 15.11 16.78 17.01
C ILE A 370 16.16 17.67 16.35
N TRP A 371 17.23 17.05 15.84
CA TRP A 371 18.21 17.66 14.95
C TRP A 371 18.20 16.91 13.62
N THR A 372 18.19 17.63 12.51
CA THR A 372 18.15 17.03 11.17
C THR A 372 18.92 17.86 10.16
N ARG A 373 19.38 17.24 9.07
CA ARG A 373 19.99 17.94 7.93
C ARG A 373 19.00 18.81 7.15
N TRP A 374 17.68 18.57 7.33
CA TRP A 374 16.62 19.30 6.64
C TRP A 374 15.59 19.85 7.64
N PRO A 375 15.99 20.85 8.48
CA PRO A 375 15.09 21.40 9.48
C PRO A 375 13.85 22.07 8.89
N GLN A 376 13.93 22.55 7.64
CA GLN A 376 12.80 23.14 6.92
C GLN A 376 11.64 22.13 6.65
N ASP A 377 11.92 20.82 6.64
CA ASP A 377 10.91 19.79 6.39
C ASP A 377 10.21 19.29 7.65
N ILE A 378 10.80 19.58 8.80
CA ILE A 378 10.40 19.04 10.09
C ILE A 378 10.24 20.21 11.07
N PRO A 379 9.03 20.75 11.17
CA PRO A 379 8.76 21.88 12.06
C PRO A 379 9.19 21.58 13.50
N GLY A 380 9.87 22.54 14.15
CA GLY A 380 10.38 22.41 15.52
C GLY A 380 11.73 21.71 15.65
N SER A 381 12.30 21.19 14.57
CA SER A 381 13.66 20.63 14.57
C SER A 381 14.73 21.72 14.43
N ARG A 382 15.97 21.36 14.80
CA ARG A 382 17.19 22.19 14.67
C ARG A 382 18.10 21.60 13.59
N ASP A 383 19.07 22.40 13.17
CA ASP A 383 20.10 21.93 12.26
C ASP A 383 21.01 20.89 12.94
N LEU A 384 21.30 19.80 12.24
CA LEU A 384 22.14 18.74 12.75
C LEU A 384 23.59 19.20 12.99
N SER A 385 24.05 20.21 12.25
CA SER A 385 25.40 20.79 12.43
C SER A 385 25.62 21.46 13.79
N GLU A 386 24.55 21.72 14.55
CA GLU A 386 24.69 22.29 15.91
C GLU A 386 25.27 21.28 16.92
N ILE A 387 25.24 19.96 16.62
CA ILE A 387 25.61 18.90 17.55
C ILE A 387 26.64 17.90 16.98
N LEU A 388 27.04 18.03 15.72
CA LEU A 388 28.13 17.27 15.09
C LEU A 388 29.42 18.09 15.07
#